data_9ed35ebf6d5d934feffc4218652774f2
#
_entry.id   9ed35ebf6d5d934feffc4218652774f2
#
_cell.length_a   1.000
_cell.length_b   1.000
_cell.length_c   1.000
_cell.angle_alpha   90.00
_cell.angle_beta   90.00
_cell.angle_gamma   90.00
#
_symmetry.space_group_name_H-M   'P 1'
#
loop_
_entity.id
_entity.type
_entity.pdbx_description
1 polymer ?
#
loop_
_entity_poly.entity_id
_entity_poly.type
_entity_poly.pdbx_seq_one_letter_code
_entity_poly.pdbx_strand_id
1 'polypeptide(L)'
;MIINAGLPIAGGVRFSSGSYQGTGTHGADNPCSINVGFAPKLFFVFRDDPGSDGKCDFFVTEPAGCGLWVVGRDALLAISGNSNTRLTRPCNVSGTVVGWYLSYGNAADYMLAGYQLNDSGTTYRWFALG
;
A
#
# COMPACT_ATOMS: atom_id res chain seq x y z
N MET A 1 -17.86 -16.07 5.84
CA MET A 1 -16.75 -17.04 5.68
C MET A 1 -15.46 -16.40 6.15
N ILE A 2 -14.74 -17.07 7.00
CA ILE A 2 -13.43 -16.59 7.44
C ILE A 2 -12.41 -17.06 6.42
N ILE A 3 -11.66 -16.10 5.87
CA ILE A 3 -10.58 -16.38 4.94
C ILE A 3 -9.27 -16.12 5.65
N ASN A 4 -8.47 -17.17 5.85
CA ASN A 4 -7.16 -17.06 6.45
C ASN A 4 -6.09 -16.80 5.38
N ALA A 5 -5.00 -16.14 5.80
CA ALA A 5 -3.87 -15.87 4.93
C ALA A 5 -3.34 -17.17 4.30
N GLY A 6 -3.15 -17.15 2.98
CA GLY A 6 -2.61 -18.27 2.22
C GLY A 6 -3.54 -19.43 1.97
N LEU A 7 -4.78 -19.43 2.48
CA LEU A 7 -5.73 -20.49 2.19
C LEU A 7 -6.40 -20.25 0.83
N PRO A 8 -6.61 -21.34 0.04
CA PRO A 8 -7.32 -21.20 -1.23
C PRO A 8 -8.79 -20.91 -1.03
N ILE A 9 -9.34 -20.01 -1.83
CA ILE A 9 -10.79 -19.84 -2.02
C ILE A 9 -11.23 -20.83 -3.10
N ALA A 10 -12.53 -21.13 -3.17
CA ALA A 10 -13.10 -21.93 -4.26
C ALA A 10 -12.60 -21.44 -5.63
N GLY A 11 -12.08 -22.33 -6.48
CA GLY A 11 -11.47 -21.99 -7.75
C GLY A 11 -9.97 -21.72 -7.72
N GLY A 12 -9.29 -21.97 -6.58
CA GLY A 12 -7.83 -21.83 -6.46
C GLY A 12 -7.32 -20.42 -6.22
N VAL A 13 -8.21 -19.44 -6.03
CA VAL A 13 -7.83 -18.07 -5.66
C VAL A 13 -7.44 -18.04 -4.19
N ARG A 14 -6.35 -17.33 -3.88
CA ARG A 14 -5.91 -17.08 -2.51
C ARG A 14 -6.21 -15.64 -2.11
N PHE A 15 -6.45 -15.47 -0.80
CA PHE A 15 -6.66 -14.16 -0.20
C PHE A 15 -5.92 -14.07 1.12
N SER A 16 -5.30 -12.93 1.38
CA SER A 16 -4.80 -12.56 2.70
C SER A 16 -5.00 -11.09 2.97
N SER A 17 -5.02 -10.73 4.24
CA SER A 17 -5.14 -9.36 4.69
C SER A 17 -4.40 -9.14 6.00
N GLY A 18 -4.11 -7.89 6.30
CA GLY A 18 -3.44 -7.53 7.54
C GLY A 18 -3.36 -6.02 7.71
N SER A 19 -2.57 -5.61 8.69
CA SER A 19 -2.32 -4.20 8.98
C SER A 19 -0.87 -4.01 9.42
N TYR A 20 -0.40 -2.76 9.33
CA TYR A 20 0.87 -2.34 9.90
C TYR A 20 0.77 -0.88 10.37
N GLN A 21 1.68 -0.50 11.26
CA GLN A 21 1.86 0.90 11.63
C GLN A 21 3.00 1.53 10.87
N GLY A 22 2.77 2.74 10.36
CA GLY A 22 3.80 3.54 9.75
C GLY A 22 4.89 3.93 10.74
N THR A 23 6.13 3.99 10.26
CA THR A 23 7.33 4.32 11.04
C THR A 23 7.81 5.74 10.87
N GLY A 24 7.24 6.49 9.92
CA GLY A 24 7.67 7.85 9.60
C GLY A 24 8.89 7.92 8.69
N THR A 25 9.38 6.80 8.20
CA THR A 25 10.52 6.76 7.28
C THR A 25 10.09 6.61 5.83
N HIS A 26 10.96 6.98 4.90
CA HIS A 26 10.69 6.89 3.47
C HIS A 26 11.98 6.72 2.67
N GLY A 27 11.84 6.48 1.36
CA GLY A 27 12.94 6.32 0.43
C GLY A 27 13.44 4.89 0.29
N ALA A 28 14.39 4.70 -0.62
CA ALA A 28 14.91 3.39 -0.99
C ALA A 28 15.59 2.65 0.16
N ASP A 29 16.17 3.39 1.11
CA ASP A 29 16.84 2.81 2.28
C ASP A 29 15.85 2.39 3.39
N ASN A 30 14.58 2.77 3.25
CA ASN A 30 13.53 2.50 4.23
C ASN A 30 12.26 1.99 3.55
N PRO A 31 12.32 0.90 2.78
CA PRO A 31 11.14 0.40 2.08
C PRO A 31 10.11 -0.17 3.05
N CYS A 32 8.84 -0.10 2.65
CA CYS A 32 7.80 -0.91 3.25
C CYS A 32 7.88 -2.33 2.69
N SER A 33 7.57 -3.33 3.52
CA SER A 33 7.65 -4.73 3.13
C SER A 33 6.59 -5.55 3.86
N ILE A 34 5.79 -6.29 3.11
CA ILE A 34 4.69 -7.11 3.62
C ILE A 34 4.81 -8.52 3.05
N ASN A 35 4.85 -9.52 3.94
CA ASN A 35 4.74 -10.90 3.53
C ASN A 35 3.26 -11.27 3.46
N VAL A 36 2.75 -11.50 2.27
CA VAL A 36 1.34 -11.84 2.05
C VAL A 36 1.07 -13.35 2.08
N GLY A 37 2.11 -14.18 2.16
CA GLY A 37 2.01 -15.63 2.34
C GLY A 37 1.85 -16.45 1.07
N PHE A 38 1.73 -15.83 -0.08
CA PHE A 38 1.66 -16.46 -1.40
C PHE A 38 2.13 -15.48 -2.48
N ALA A 39 2.32 -15.96 -3.71
CA ALA A 39 2.66 -15.08 -4.82
C ALA A 39 1.43 -14.27 -5.24
N PRO A 40 1.38 -12.96 -4.94
CA PRO A 40 0.18 -12.18 -5.21
C PRO A 40 0.06 -11.83 -6.70
N LYS A 41 -1.17 -11.64 -7.13
CA LYS A 41 -1.53 -11.04 -8.43
C LYS A 41 -2.08 -9.64 -8.28
N LEU A 42 -2.60 -9.32 -7.09
CA LEU A 42 -3.09 -8.01 -6.72
C LEU A 42 -2.74 -7.75 -5.26
N PHE A 43 -2.28 -6.55 -4.97
CA PHE A 43 -2.03 -6.06 -3.62
C PHE A 43 -2.60 -4.65 -3.48
N PHE A 44 -3.37 -4.44 -2.44
CA PHE A 44 -3.97 -3.15 -2.14
C PHE A 44 -3.63 -2.74 -0.71
N VAL A 45 -3.20 -1.52 -0.53
CA VAL A 45 -2.90 -0.94 0.78
C VAL A 45 -3.57 0.42 0.90
N PHE A 46 -4.13 0.71 2.07
CA PHE A 46 -4.84 1.95 2.32
C PHE A 46 -4.71 2.38 3.78
N ARG A 47 -4.86 3.66 3.99
CA ARG A 47 -4.86 4.26 5.31
C ARG A 47 -6.14 3.91 6.05
N ASP A 48 -6.04 3.42 7.28
CA ASP A 48 -7.18 2.97 8.07
C ASP A 48 -7.78 4.08 8.95
N ASP A 49 -7.07 5.15 9.18
CA ASP A 49 -7.62 6.24 9.96
C ASP A 49 -8.62 7.04 9.10
N PRO A 50 -9.75 7.44 9.69
CA PRO A 50 -10.76 8.20 8.95
C PRO A 50 -10.33 9.64 8.65
N GLY A 51 -9.10 10.03 8.97
CA GLY A 51 -8.67 11.42 8.91
C GLY A 51 -9.45 12.31 9.89
N SER A 52 -9.14 13.58 9.90
CA SER A 52 -9.81 14.56 10.74
C SER A 52 -11.31 14.71 10.43
N ASP A 53 -11.76 14.23 9.29
CA ASP A 53 -13.14 14.36 8.80
C ASP A 53 -14.00 13.12 9.03
N GLY A 54 -13.47 12.07 9.66
CA GLY A 54 -14.18 10.80 9.86
C GLY A 54 -14.48 10.05 8.56
N LYS A 55 -13.84 10.40 7.48
CA LYS A 55 -14.04 9.79 6.17
C LYS A 55 -12.95 8.77 5.89
N CYS A 56 -13.35 7.52 5.79
CA CYS A 56 -12.51 6.48 5.23
C CYS A 56 -12.65 6.58 3.70
N ASP A 57 -11.90 7.48 3.10
CA ASP A 57 -12.00 7.73 1.69
C ASP A 57 -11.03 6.86 0.90
N PHE A 58 -11.56 5.84 0.24
CA PHE A 58 -10.86 5.19 -0.87
C PHE A 58 -10.54 6.19 -1.99
N PHE A 59 -11.24 7.28 -2.02
CA PHE A 59 -11.16 8.33 -3.02
C PHE A 59 -10.64 9.65 -2.45
N VAL A 60 -9.76 9.57 -1.47
CA VAL A 60 -9.12 10.78 -0.98
C VAL A 60 -8.45 11.48 -2.15
N THR A 61 -8.74 12.74 -2.27
CA THR A 61 -8.13 13.61 -3.26
C THR A 61 -6.61 13.75 -3.08
N GLU A 62 -6.08 13.19 -2.01
CA GLU A 62 -4.64 13.17 -1.73
C GLU A 62 -4.06 11.78 -2.02
N PRO A 63 -2.97 11.71 -2.79
CA PRO A 63 -2.37 10.44 -3.22
C PRO A 63 -1.72 9.64 -2.08
N ALA A 64 -1.74 10.16 -0.85
CA ALA A 64 -1.19 9.51 0.34
C ALA A 64 -2.12 8.46 0.96
N GLY A 65 -3.35 8.32 0.47
CA GLY A 65 -4.35 7.46 1.10
C GLY A 65 -4.27 5.99 0.75
N CYS A 66 -3.78 5.63 -0.43
CA CYS A 66 -3.81 4.25 -0.89
C CYS A 66 -2.75 3.92 -1.93
N GLY A 67 -2.53 2.64 -2.15
CA GLY A 67 -1.70 2.10 -3.21
C GLY A 67 -2.25 0.79 -3.73
N LEU A 68 -2.21 0.62 -5.04
CA LEU A 68 -2.62 -0.60 -5.74
C LEU A 68 -1.47 -1.11 -6.58
N TRP A 69 -1.15 -2.38 -6.41
CA TRP A 69 -0.27 -3.12 -7.31
C TRP A 69 -1.04 -4.24 -7.99
N VAL A 70 -0.79 -4.41 -9.27
CA VAL A 70 -1.34 -5.50 -10.08
C VAL A 70 -0.18 -6.22 -10.75
N VAL A 71 -0.28 -7.54 -10.89
CA VAL A 71 0.79 -8.37 -11.49
C VAL A 71 1.24 -7.80 -12.84
N GLY A 72 2.56 -7.70 -13.00
CA GLY A 72 3.18 -7.10 -14.18
C GLY A 72 3.46 -5.60 -14.06
N ARG A 73 3.08 -4.97 -12.94
CA ARG A 73 3.43 -3.58 -12.65
C ARG A 73 4.67 -3.50 -11.78
N ASP A 74 5.46 -2.48 -12.01
CA ASP A 74 6.70 -2.18 -11.27
C ASP A 74 6.54 -1.04 -10.24
N ALA A 75 5.32 -0.56 -10.06
CA ALA A 75 5.02 0.51 -9.10
C ALA A 75 3.63 0.37 -8.50
N LEU A 76 3.47 0.87 -7.28
CA LEU A 76 2.16 1.09 -6.67
C LEU A 76 1.48 2.26 -7.37
N LEU A 77 0.26 2.02 -7.83
CA LEU A 77 -0.58 3.06 -8.40
C LEU A 77 -1.34 3.77 -7.29
N ALA A 78 -1.41 5.09 -7.37
CA ALA A 78 -2.36 5.87 -6.58
C ALA A 78 -3.74 5.80 -7.25
N ILE A 79 -4.79 5.54 -6.46
CA ILE A 79 -6.15 5.42 -7.01
C ILE A 79 -6.79 6.78 -7.19
N SER A 80 -6.38 7.78 -6.45
CA SER A 80 -6.85 9.14 -6.68
C SER A 80 -5.69 10.08 -6.94
N GLY A 81 -5.79 10.87 -7.98
CA GLY A 81 -4.77 11.83 -8.34
C GLY A 81 -5.18 13.25 -8.02
N ASN A 82 -4.48 13.89 -7.11
CA ASN A 82 -4.25 15.30 -7.28
C ASN A 82 -3.22 15.42 -8.40
N SER A 83 -3.63 15.95 -9.54
CA SER A 83 -2.80 16.07 -10.74
C SER A 83 -1.52 16.90 -10.53
N ASN A 84 -1.40 17.58 -9.41
CA ASN A 84 -0.27 18.43 -9.07
C ASN A 84 0.84 17.72 -8.29
N THR A 85 0.59 16.49 -7.82
CA THR A 85 1.58 15.74 -7.05
C THR A 85 2.03 14.54 -7.84
N ARG A 86 3.27 14.57 -8.29
CA ARG A 86 3.90 13.42 -8.93
C ARG A 86 4.44 12.49 -7.86
N LEU A 87 4.00 11.26 -7.89
CA LEU A 87 4.48 10.19 -7.03
C LEU A 87 5.03 9.07 -7.87
N THR A 88 6.17 8.56 -7.45
CA THR A 88 6.69 7.30 -7.98
C THR A 88 7.01 6.39 -6.80
N ARG A 89 6.29 5.30 -6.71
CA ARG A 89 6.44 4.29 -5.66
C ARG A 89 6.80 2.95 -6.29
N PRO A 90 8.08 2.72 -6.62
CA PRO A 90 8.51 1.43 -7.12
C PRO A 90 8.07 0.31 -6.19
N CYS A 91 7.51 -0.73 -6.76
CA CYS A 91 7.01 -1.89 -6.05
C CYS A 91 7.64 -3.15 -6.64
N ASN A 92 8.21 -3.96 -5.76
CA ASN A 92 8.80 -5.22 -6.13
C ASN A 92 8.10 -6.35 -5.38
N VAL A 93 7.73 -7.39 -6.12
CA VAL A 93 7.20 -8.61 -5.53
C VAL A 93 8.25 -9.71 -5.71
N SER A 94 8.75 -10.20 -4.59
CA SER A 94 9.72 -11.28 -4.54
C SER A 94 9.12 -12.47 -3.78
N GLY A 95 8.73 -13.51 -4.52
CA GLY A 95 8.06 -14.67 -3.93
C GLY A 95 6.73 -14.27 -3.28
N THR A 96 6.68 -14.28 -1.95
CA THR A 96 5.50 -13.94 -1.16
C THR A 96 5.55 -12.55 -0.54
N VAL A 97 6.60 -11.77 -0.84
CA VAL A 97 6.85 -10.47 -0.22
C VAL A 97 6.60 -9.35 -1.21
N VAL A 98 5.77 -8.40 -0.82
CA VAL A 98 5.53 -7.14 -1.54
C VAL A 98 6.34 -6.05 -0.86
N GLY A 99 7.20 -5.38 -1.61
CA GLY A 99 8.02 -4.27 -1.11
C GLY A 99 7.85 -3.02 -1.96
N TRP A 100 7.83 -1.84 -1.33
CA TRP A 100 7.76 -0.57 -2.06
C TRP A 100 8.41 0.56 -1.27
N TYR A 101 8.75 1.61 -1.97
CA TYR A 101 9.27 2.83 -1.38
C TYR A 101 8.90 4.04 -2.24
N LEU A 102 9.00 5.23 -1.67
CA LEU A 102 8.83 6.47 -2.42
C LEU A 102 10.18 6.84 -3.06
N SER A 103 10.25 6.80 -4.39
CA SER A 103 11.45 7.23 -5.13
C SER A 103 11.36 8.69 -5.55
N TYR A 104 10.16 9.19 -5.75
CA TYR A 104 9.90 10.58 -6.09
C TYR A 104 8.54 11.02 -5.57
N GLY A 105 8.54 12.17 -4.91
CA GLY A 105 7.32 12.85 -4.48
C GLY A 105 7.57 14.35 -4.48
N ASN A 106 6.73 15.11 -5.16
CA ASN A 106 6.77 16.57 -5.18
C ASN A 106 5.98 17.13 -4.00
N ALA A 107 6.54 16.98 -2.81
CA ALA A 107 5.89 17.39 -1.56
C ALA A 107 6.94 17.86 -0.55
N ALA A 108 6.50 18.54 0.50
CA ALA A 108 7.36 18.91 1.62
C ALA A 108 7.86 17.66 2.34
N ASP A 109 9.06 17.70 2.89
CA ASP A 109 9.74 16.55 3.50
C ASP A 109 8.89 15.84 4.57
N TYR A 110 8.14 16.59 5.38
CA TYR A 110 7.28 16.02 6.43
C TYR A 110 6.10 15.21 5.89
N MET A 111 5.80 15.30 4.59
CA MET A 111 4.71 14.56 3.94
C MET A 111 5.18 13.27 3.26
N LEU A 112 6.50 13.12 3.06
CA LEU A 112 7.02 12.04 2.21
C LEU A 112 6.74 10.66 2.78
N ALA A 113 6.82 10.48 4.09
CA ALA A 113 6.47 9.22 4.73
C ALA A 113 4.99 8.86 4.48
N GLY A 114 4.09 9.82 4.56
CA GLY A 114 2.67 9.63 4.23
C GLY A 114 2.46 9.20 2.78
N TYR A 115 3.18 9.81 1.85
CA TYR A 115 3.11 9.42 0.44
C TYR A 115 3.67 8.02 0.17
N GLN A 116 4.59 7.55 0.99
CA GLN A 116 5.05 6.16 0.95
C GLN A 116 4.06 5.19 1.60
N LEU A 117 2.99 5.67 2.22
CA LEU A 117 2.08 4.89 3.05
C LEU A 117 2.78 4.37 4.32
N ASN A 118 3.57 5.25 4.94
CA ASN A 118 4.39 4.92 6.10
C ASN A 118 4.45 6.08 7.13
N ASP A 119 3.41 6.87 7.21
CA ASP A 119 3.32 7.99 8.15
C ASP A 119 3.34 7.51 9.59
N SER A 120 4.12 8.19 10.44
CA SER A 120 4.36 7.76 11.81
C SER A 120 3.07 7.63 12.63
N GLY A 121 2.89 6.48 13.27
CA GLY A 121 1.73 6.22 14.12
C GLY A 121 0.42 5.98 13.38
N THR A 122 0.42 6.08 12.05
CA THR A 122 -0.76 5.79 11.24
C THR A 122 -0.88 4.29 10.98
N THR A 123 -2.09 3.76 11.15
CA THR A 123 -2.38 2.37 10.80
C THR A 123 -2.77 2.27 9.32
N TYR A 124 -2.16 1.33 8.63
CA TYR A 124 -2.49 0.97 7.26
C TYR A 124 -3.03 -0.45 7.24
N ARG A 125 -4.01 -0.68 6.39
CA ARG A 125 -4.53 -2.01 6.12
C ARG A 125 -4.18 -2.42 4.69
N TRP A 126 -4.04 -3.71 4.50
CA TRP A 126 -3.76 -4.26 3.18
C TRP A 126 -4.53 -5.54 2.95
N PHE A 127 -4.74 -5.87 1.69
CA PHE A 127 -5.16 -7.19 1.27
C PHE A 127 -4.49 -7.59 -0.04
N ALA A 128 -4.40 -8.87 -0.27
CA ALA A 128 -3.80 -9.47 -1.45
C ALA A 128 -4.65 -10.60 -2.00
N LEU A 129 -4.66 -10.71 -3.31
CA LEU A 129 -5.26 -11.82 -4.07
C LEU A 129 -4.18 -12.50 -4.88
N GLY A 130 -4.27 -13.82 -4.96
CA GLY A 130 -3.32 -14.61 -5.75
C GLY A 130 -3.90 -15.87 -6.34
#